data_ba4bc249528950a22c756ea2e547b17f
#
_entry.id   ba4bc249528950a22c756ea2e547b17f
#
_cell.length_a   1.000
_cell.length_b   1.000
_cell.length_c   1.000
_cell.angle_alpha   90.00
_cell.angle_beta   90.00
_cell.angle_gamma   90.00
#
_symmetry.space_group_name_H-M   'P 1'
#
loop_
_entity.id
_entity.type
_entity.pdbx_description
1 polymer ?
#
loop_
_entity_poly.entity_id
_entity_poly.type
_entity_poly.pdbx_seq_one_letter_code
_entity_poly.pdbx_strand_id
1 'polypeptide(L)'
;MTYHFSGMDELLHEAFTRFSGTIVAVFEERLGAAGSPDEAREAVADLVHHLSGGNQRELILTHELYTLAARRPAYRELTRTWMSRSRRALEWHFDPATARQLDALIEGLSIHRALETEPHERALTVEAIARITAPHA
;
A
#
# COMPACT_ATOMS: atom_id res chain seq x y z
N MET A 1 23.26 27.64 -11.16
CA MET A 1 23.87 26.52 -10.46
C MET A 1 22.84 25.48 -10.10
N THR A 2 23.10 24.28 -10.50
CA THR A 2 22.17 23.16 -10.31
C THR A 2 22.12 22.67 -8.87
N TYR A 3 23.00 23.18 -8.01
CA TYR A 3 23.16 22.68 -6.63
C TYR A 3 21.89 22.79 -5.80
N HIS A 4 21.23 23.95 -5.83
CA HIS A 4 19.99 24.12 -5.07
C HIS A 4 18.87 23.23 -5.57
N PHE A 5 18.82 23.02 -6.87
CA PHE A 5 17.82 22.17 -7.49
C PHE A 5 18.06 20.71 -7.10
N SER A 6 19.33 20.27 -7.15
CA SER A 6 19.70 18.92 -6.71
C SER A 6 19.40 18.73 -5.22
N GLY A 7 19.67 19.74 -4.39
CA GLY A 7 19.38 19.67 -2.96
C GLY A 7 17.92 19.51 -2.66
N MET A 8 17.05 20.21 -3.40
CA MET A 8 15.61 20.09 -3.25
C MET A 8 15.11 18.72 -3.70
N ASP A 9 15.57 18.22 -4.83
CA ASP A 9 15.23 16.91 -5.33
C ASP A 9 15.69 15.81 -4.36
N GLU A 10 16.90 15.93 -3.83
CA GLU A 10 17.40 14.98 -2.84
C GLU A 10 16.57 14.98 -1.57
N LEU A 11 16.18 16.16 -1.10
CA LEU A 11 15.34 16.29 0.09
C LEU A 11 13.97 15.65 -0.12
N LEU A 12 13.37 15.91 -1.27
CA LEU A 12 12.07 15.34 -1.63
C LEU A 12 12.16 13.82 -1.76
N HIS A 13 13.21 13.32 -2.43
CA HIS A 13 13.45 11.89 -2.58
C HIS A 13 13.61 11.22 -1.22
N GLU A 14 14.37 11.84 -0.31
CA GLU A 14 14.54 11.31 1.04
C GLU A 14 13.21 11.29 1.82
N ALA A 15 12.42 12.34 1.69
CA ALA A 15 11.11 12.40 2.35
C ALA A 15 10.18 11.27 1.88
N PHE A 16 10.14 11.01 0.57
CA PHE A 16 9.35 9.92 0.02
C PHE A 16 9.91 8.55 0.38
N THR A 17 11.24 8.43 0.48
CA THR A 17 11.88 7.19 0.94
C THR A 17 11.43 6.85 2.37
N ARG A 18 11.42 7.82 3.25
CA ARG A 18 10.95 7.64 4.63
C ARG A 18 9.48 7.32 4.69
N PHE A 19 8.69 8.04 3.92
CA PHE A 19 7.23 7.83 3.88
C PHE A 19 6.89 6.42 3.42
N SER A 20 7.44 6.00 2.30
CA SER A 20 7.18 4.66 1.77
C SER A 20 7.69 3.56 2.70
N GLY A 21 8.84 3.78 3.34
CA GLY A 21 9.39 2.86 4.32
C GLY A 21 8.47 2.68 5.53
N THR A 22 7.86 3.76 5.99
CA THR A 22 6.90 3.71 7.10
C THR A 22 5.66 2.89 6.73
N ILE A 23 5.12 3.10 5.55
CA ILE A 23 3.94 2.34 5.07
C ILE A 23 4.28 0.85 4.95
N VAL A 24 5.42 0.53 4.35
CA VAL A 24 5.85 -0.87 4.19
C VAL A 24 6.06 -1.54 5.55
N ALA A 25 6.66 -0.83 6.51
CA ALA A 25 6.87 -1.36 7.85
C ALA A 25 5.54 -1.74 8.52
N VAL A 26 4.49 -0.97 8.32
CA VAL A 26 3.15 -1.28 8.83
C VAL A 26 2.62 -2.56 8.19
N PHE A 27 2.77 -2.72 6.89
CA PHE A 27 2.40 -3.96 6.18
C PHE A 27 3.13 -5.16 6.77
N GLU A 28 4.44 -5.04 6.91
CA GLU A 28 5.29 -6.13 7.40
C GLU A 28 4.94 -6.51 8.84
N GLU A 29 4.70 -5.52 9.69
CA GLU A 29 4.31 -5.77 11.08
C GLU A 29 2.97 -6.49 11.17
N ARG A 30 1.97 -5.97 10.46
CA ARG A 30 0.61 -6.52 10.50
C ARG A 30 0.55 -7.94 9.95
N LEU A 31 1.13 -8.16 8.79
CA LEU A 31 1.13 -9.46 8.14
C LEU A 31 2.04 -10.46 8.85
N GLY A 32 3.15 -9.98 9.41
CA GLY A 32 4.05 -10.81 10.18
C GLY A 32 3.44 -11.33 11.49
N ALA A 33 2.49 -10.61 12.05
CA ALA A 33 1.80 -11.03 13.27
C ALA A 33 0.70 -12.07 13.01
N ALA A 34 0.28 -12.26 11.77
CA ALA A 34 -0.76 -13.21 11.42
C ALA A 34 -0.22 -14.64 11.50
N GLY A 35 -0.91 -15.51 12.23
CA GLY A 35 -0.52 -16.90 12.42
C GLY A 35 -1.39 -17.92 11.68
N SER A 36 -2.35 -17.44 10.89
CA SER A 36 -3.24 -18.31 10.13
C SER A 36 -3.74 -17.58 8.88
N PRO A 37 -4.29 -18.32 7.88
CA PRO A 37 -4.89 -17.65 6.70
C PRO A 37 -6.02 -16.71 7.07
N ASP A 38 -6.84 -17.03 8.06
CA ASP A 38 -7.91 -16.15 8.51
C ASP A 38 -7.37 -14.87 9.13
N GLU A 39 -6.34 -14.98 9.97
CA GLU A 39 -5.68 -13.82 10.55
C GLU A 39 -4.99 -12.96 9.48
N ALA A 40 -4.44 -13.57 8.45
CA ALA A 40 -3.85 -12.83 7.34
C ALA A 40 -4.91 -12.04 6.57
N ARG A 41 -6.08 -12.62 6.34
CA ARG A 41 -7.20 -11.91 5.71
C ARG A 41 -7.69 -10.75 6.57
N GLU A 42 -7.76 -10.94 7.88
CA GLU A 42 -8.09 -9.86 8.81
C GLU A 42 -7.05 -8.75 8.78
N ALA A 43 -5.76 -9.11 8.70
CA ALA A 43 -4.69 -8.14 8.58
C ALA A 43 -4.83 -7.29 7.32
N VAL A 44 -5.20 -7.90 6.19
CA VAL A 44 -5.45 -7.17 4.94
C VAL A 44 -6.61 -6.18 5.10
N ALA A 45 -7.70 -6.61 5.74
CA ALA A 45 -8.84 -5.73 6.00
C ALA A 45 -8.43 -4.55 6.91
N ASP A 46 -7.61 -4.81 7.92
CA ASP A 46 -7.08 -3.77 8.79
C ASP A 46 -6.24 -2.75 8.04
N LEU A 47 -5.43 -3.20 7.08
CA LEU A 47 -4.62 -2.30 6.25
C LEU A 47 -5.50 -1.32 5.48
N VAL A 48 -6.67 -1.75 5.03
CA VAL A 48 -7.62 -0.87 4.34
C VAL A 48 -8.30 0.09 5.32
N HIS A 49 -8.74 -0.41 6.48
CA HIS A 49 -9.68 0.32 7.34
C HIS A 49 -9.06 1.08 8.49
N HIS A 50 -7.93 0.63 9.00
CA HIS A 50 -7.35 1.23 10.21
C HIS A 50 -6.02 1.93 9.97
N LEU A 51 -5.25 1.48 8.98
CA LEU A 51 -3.88 1.93 8.82
C LEU A 51 -3.69 2.92 7.67
N SER A 52 -4.53 2.85 6.64
CA SER A 52 -4.37 3.70 5.47
C SER A 52 -5.61 4.52 5.12
N GLY A 53 -6.73 4.23 5.73
CA GLY A 53 -8.02 4.76 5.27
C GLY A 53 -8.47 6.08 5.87
N GLY A 54 -7.73 6.66 6.78
CA GLY A 54 -8.23 7.83 7.51
C GLY A 54 -7.40 9.10 7.37
N ASN A 55 -6.26 9.02 6.74
CA ASN A 55 -5.33 10.16 6.72
C ASN A 55 -5.18 10.73 5.30
N GLN A 56 -5.82 11.88 5.07
CA GLN A 56 -5.73 12.57 3.79
C GLN A 56 -4.29 12.92 3.41
N ARG A 57 -3.45 13.20 4.39
CA ARG A 57 -2.05 13.53 4.14
C ARG A 57 -1.31 12.37 3.52
N GLU A 58 -1.53 11.15 4.03
CA GLU A 58 -0.91 9.95 3.44
C GLU A 58 -1.42 9.71 2.03
N LEU A 59 -2.71 9.91 1.79
CA LEU A 59 -3.29 9.79 0.47
C LEU A 59 -2.64 10.76 -0.51
N ILE A 60 -2.51 12.03 -0.15
CA ILE A 60 -1.90 13.06 -0.99
C ILE A 60 -0.45 12.70 -1.30
N LEU A 61 0.33 12.30 -0.28
CA LEU A 61 1.73 11.93 -0.47
C LEU A 61 1.89 10.72 -1.37
N THR A 62 1.03 9.72 -1.21
CA THR A 62 1.03 8.52 -2.05
C THR A 62 0.79 8.88 -3.51
N HIS A 63 -0.22 9.71 -3.78
CA HIS A 63 -0.56 10.11 -5.14
C HIS A 63 0.52 10.98 -5.77
N GLU A 64 1.10 11.88 -5.00
CA GLU A 64 2.21 12.70 -5.50
C GLU A 64 3.42 11.84 -5.85
N LEU A 65 3.73 10.85 -5.02
CA LEU A 65 4.83 9.94 -5.31
C LEU A 65 4.57 9.16 -6.59
N TYR A 66 3.37 8.63 -6.78
CA TYR A 66 3.02 7.90 -8.00
C TYR A 66 3.09 8.78 -9.25
N THR A 67 2.64 10.03 -9.13
CA THR A 67 2.74 10.99 -10.23
C THR A 67 4.19 11.28 -10.60
N LEU A 68 5.05 11.48 -9.60
CA LEU A 68 6.48 11.67 -9.83
C LEU A 68 7.14 10.43 -10.43
N ALA A 69 6.77 9.24 -9.94
CA ALA A 69 7.31 7.99 -10.44
C ALA A 69 6.93 7.76 -11.91
N ALA A 70 5.75 8.19 -12.33
CA ALA A 70 5.32 8.08 -13.71
C ALA A 70 6.18 8.92 -14.65
N ARG A 71 6.77 10.02 -14.14
CA ARG A 71 7.53 10.97 -14.95
C ARG A 71 9.04 10.93 -14.74
N ARG A 72 9.51 10.49 -13.56
CA ARG A 72 10.93 10.54 -13.20
C ARG A 72 11.44 9.16 -12.78
N PRO A 73 12.46 8.63 -13.48
CA PRO A 73 13.01 7.30 -13.16
C PRO A 73 13.49 7.13 -11.71
N ALA A 74 14.05 8.18 -11.10
CA ALA A 74 14.54 8.11 -9.73
C ALA A 74 13.44 7.78 -8.73
N TYR A 75 12.23 8.32 -8.95
CA TYR A 75 11.09 8.04 -8.08
C TYR A 75 10.43 6.70 -8.42
N ARG A 76 10.61 6.22 -9.64
CA ARG A 76 10.12 4.91 -10.07
C ARG A 76 10.80 3.79 -9.28
N GLU A 77 12.06 3.96 -8.94
CA GLU A 77 12.77 3.00 -8.08
C GLU A 77 12.13 2.93 -6.69
N LEU A 78 11.71 4.06 -6.14
CA LEU A 78 11.02 4.08 -4.85
C LEU A 78 9.71 3.31 -4.87
N THR A 79 8.88 3.55 -5.88
CA THR A 79 7.60 2.85 -5.99
C THR A 79 7.80 1.37 -6.28
N ARG A 80 8.81 1.02 -7.06
CA ARG A 80 9.16 -0.37 -7.34
C ARG A 80 9.55 -1.10 -6.06
N THR A 81 10.41 -0.49 -5.24
CA THR A 81 10.82 -1.06 -3.95
C THR A 81 9.64 -1.20 -3.01
N TRP A 82 8.81 -0.16 -2.92
CA TRP A 82 7.60 -0.18 -2.10
C TRP A 82 6.68 -1.34 -2.50
N MET A 83 6.30 -1.40 -3.78
CA MET A 83 5.40 -2.45 -4.27
C MET A 83 5.98 -3.84 -4.09
N SER A 84 7.27 -4.00 -4.34
CA SER A 84 7.96 -5.28 -4.16
C SER A 84 7.91 -5.73 -2.70
N ARG A 85 8.19 -4.85 -1.77
CA ARG A 85 8.18 -5.19 -0.34
C ARG A 85 6.78 -5.47 0.17
N SER A 86 5.79 -4.68 -0.25
CA SER A 86 4.39 -4.91 0.14
C SER A 86 3.89 -6.27 -0.35
N ARG A 87 4.18 -6.60 -1.60
CA ARG A 87 3.80 -7.89 -2.17
C ARG A 87 4.51 -9.05 -1.48
N ARG A 88 5.78 -8.88 -1.15
CA ARG A 88 6.54 -9.91 -0.43
C ARG A 88 5.93 -10.20 0.93
N ALA A 89 5.50 -9.18 1.65
CA ALA A 89 4.83 -9.37 2.92
C ALA A 89 3.51 -10.13 2.76
N LEU A 90 2.76 -9.85 1.71
CA LEU A 90 1.54 -10.59 1.37
C LEU A 90 1.85 -12.03 0.97
N GLU A 91 2.98 -12.26 0.31
CA GLU A 91 3.41 -13.59 -0.11
C GLU A 91 3.84 -14.49 1.06
N TRP A 92 3.98 -13.95 2.26
CA TRP A 92 4.14 -14.79 3.44
C TRP A 92 2.90 -15.66 3.68
N HIS A 93 1.74 -15.26 3.18
CA HIS A 93 0.47 -15.93 3.45
C HIS A 93 -0.29 -16.34 2.19
N PHE A 94 0.00 -15.74 1.05
CA PHE A 94 -0.76 -15.94 -0.19
C PHE A 94 0.20 -16.23 -1.35
N ASP A 95 -0.30 -16.89 -2.38
CA ASP A 95 0.51 -17.09 -3.58
C ASP A 95 0.78 -15.74 -4.29
N PRO A 96 1.79 -15.68 -5.17
CA PRO A 96 2.17 -14.41 -5.81
C PRO A 96 1.06 -13.71 -6.58
N ALA A 97 0.20 -14.45 -7.28
CA ALA A 97 -0.90 -13.86 -8.03
C ALA A 97 -1.94 -13.24 -7.07
N THR A 98 -2.29 -13.98 -6.04
CA THR A 98 -3.22 -13.49 -5.01
C THR A 98 -2.65 -12.28 -4.28
N ALA A 99 -1.37 -12.33 -3.92
CA ALA A 99 -0.69 -11.20 -3.26
C ALA A 99 -0.75 -9.93 -4.11
N ARG A 100 -0.52 -10.06 -5.41
CA ARG A 100 -0.60 -8.93 -6.34
C ARG A 100 -2.01 -8.35 -6.40
N GLN A 101 -3.02 -9.20 -6.42
CA GLN A 101 -4.41 -8.76 -6.44
C GLN A 101 -4.79 -8.06 -5.13
N LEU A 102 -4.36 -8.61 -4.00
CA LEU A 102 -4.61 -8.01 -2.69
C LEU A 102 -3.92 -6.66 -2.54
N ASP A 103 -2.70 -6.53 -3.03
CA ASP A 103 -1.96 -5.26 -2.98
C ASP A 103 -2.74 -4.17 -3.74
N ALA A 104 -3.21 -4.47 -4.93
CA ALA A 104 -4.02 -3.55 -5.73
C ALA A 104 -5.35 -3.23 -5.05
N LEU A 105 -5.98 -4.22 -4.43
CA LEU A 105 -7.24 -4.04 -3.70
C LEU A 105 -7.07 -3.10 -2.50
N ILE A 106 -6.03 -3.31 -1.71
CA ILE A 106 -5.73 -2.47 -0.55
C ILE A 106 -5.61 -1.02 -1.00
N GLU A 107 -4.83 -0.78 -2.03
CA GLU A 107 -4.59 0.55 -2.55
C GLU A 107 -5.87 1.19 -3.08
N GLY A 108 -6.61 0.47 -3.92
CA GLY A 108 -7.84 0.97 -4.51
C GLY A 108 -8.92 1.26 -3.47
N LEU A 109 -9.14 0.36 -2.54
CA LEU A 109 -10.15 0.56 -1.50
C LEU A 109 -9.76 1.68 -0.54
N SER A 110 -8.48 1.82 -0.23
CA SER A 110 -7.99 2.91 0.63
C SER A 110 -8.26 4.27 -0.01
N ILE A 111 -8.02 4.39 -1.31
CA ILE A 111 -8.30 5.62 -2.06
C ILE A 111 -9.80 5.92 -2.06
N HIS A 112 -10.62 4.91 -2.35
CA HIS A 112 -12.06 5.08 -2.37
C HIS A 112 -12.59 5.53 -1.02
N ARG A 113 -12.14 4.89 0.06
CA ARG A 113 -12.58 5.28 1.41
C ARG A 113 -12.22 6.71 1.75
N ALA A 114 -11.07 7.17 1.31
CA ALA A 114 -10.60 8.51 1.63
C ALA A 114 -11.32 9.60 0.83
N LEU A 115 -11.78 9.29 -0.36
CA LEU A 115 -12.36 10.28 -1.29
C LEU A 115 -13.89 10.23 -1.40
N GLU A 116 -14.51 9.12 -1.06
CA GLU A 116 -15.96 8.98 -1.17
C GLU A 116 -16.67 9.68 -0.03
N THR A 117 -17.85 10.24 -0.34
CA THR A 117 -18.71 10.90 0.65
C THR A 117 -19.27 9.90 1.64
N GLU A 118 -19.56 8.70 1.15
CA GLU A 118 -20.05 7.59 1.98
C GLU A 118 -19.09 6.43 1.86
N PRO A 119 -18.09 6.31 2.78
CA PRO A 119 -17.13 5.23 2.74
C PRO A 119 -17.82 3.88 2.90
N HIS A 120 -17.38 2.88 2.15
CA HIS A 120 -17.94 1.53 2.25
C HIS A 120 -17.63 0.90 3.62
N GLU A 121 -18.49 0.02 4.05
CA GLU A 121 -18.33 -0.69 5.32
C GLU A 121 -17.25 -1.77 5.21
N ARG A 122 -16.69 -2.15 6.37
CA ARG A 122 -15.67 -3.20 6.47
C ARG A 122 -16.15 -4.53 5.86
N ALA A 123 -17.44 -4.82 5.96
CA ALA A 123 -18.02 -6.04 5.39
C ALA A 123 -17.75 -6.18 3.87
N LEU A 124 -17.79 -5.06 3.14
CA LEU A 124 -17.49 -5.06 1.71
C LEU A 124 -16.05 -5.45 1.45
N THR A 125 -15.13 -4.91 2.23
CA THR A 125 -13.70 -5.23 2.14
C THR A 125 -13.46 -6.71 2.45
N VAL A 126 -14.05 -7.22 3.51
CA VAL A 126 -13.93 -8.63 3.91
C VAL A 126 -14.46 -9.54 2.81
N GLU A 127 -15.59 -9.20 2.21
CA GLU A 127 -16.15 -9.96 1.09
C GLU A 127 -15.21 -9.98 -0.11
N ALA A 128 -14.66 -8.85 -0.48
CA ALA A 128 -13.73 -8.74 -1.61
C ALA A 128 -12.47 -9.60 -1.37
N ILE A 129 -11.92 -9.55 -0.17
CA ILE A 129 -10.77 -10.35 0.22
C ILE A 129 -11.11 -11.85 0.13
N ALA A 130 -12.28 -12.22 0.63
CA ALA A 130 -12.72 -13.61 0.58
C ALA A 130 -12.82 -14.12 -0.86
N ARG A 131 -13.34 -13.32 -1.77
CA ARG A 131 -13.44 -13.70 -3.19
C ARG A 131 -12.07 -13.86 -3.84
N ILE A 132 -11.14 -12.97 -3.54
CA ILE A 132 -9.79 -13.01 -4.11
C ILE A 132 -9.01 -14.21 -3.56
N THR A 133 -9.20 -14.54 -2.30
CA THR A 133 -8.46 -15.62 -1.63
C THR A 133 -9.17 -16.97 -1.68
N ALA A 134 -10.32 -17.05 -2.30
CA ALA A 134 -11.07 -18.30 -2.43
C ALA A 134 -10.27 -19.34 -3.23
N PRO A 135 -10.32 -20.62 -2.84
CA PRO A 135 -9.66 -21.66 -3.62
C PRO A 135 -10.24 -21.72 -5.04
N HIS A 136 -9.37 -21.93 -6.01
CA HIS A 136 -9.81 -22.15 -7.37
C HIS A 136 -10.49 -23.52 -7.48
N ALA A 137 -11.66 -23.55 -8.11
CA ALA A 137 -12.40 -24.78 -8.31
C ALA A 137 -11.72 -25.65 -9.38
#